data_a1a6f88a65b08388fa1777711dc3c9b7
#
_entry.id   a1a6f88a65b08388fa1777711dc3c9b7
#
_cell.length_a   1.000
_cell.length_b   1.000
_cell.length_c   1.000
_cell.angle_alpha   90.00
_cell.angle_beta   90.00
_cell.angle_gamma   90.00
#
_symmetry.space_group_name_H-M   'P 1'
#
loop_
_entity.id
_entity.type
_entity.pdbx_description
1 polymer ?
#
loop_
_entity_poly.entity_id
_entity_poly.type
_entity_poly.pdbx_seq_one_letter_code
_entity_poly.pdbx_strand_id
1 'polypeptide(L)'
;MDGRGGERGPNIATRLESQRLTDEELLHILQTGVPAAGMPAFGSLGVAKVRAVMGYVRILQGGNKAASISGDAQRGKSLFVGKAGCANCHMINGVGGFLGPDLTSYASKASLEEIRGAITDPNKDLEPQARTVLVTTREGKQFTGIARNEDNFSLQLQSLDGTFHLLLKSDLEHLEYQPKSLMPSDYGSVLSRAELDDLMSYLLRVARAAKQPQAAGKESRRDEKDE
;
A
#
# COMPACT_ATOMS: atom_id res chain seq x y z
N MET A 1 -2.76 -16.16 3.93
CA MET A 1 -4.13 -16.66 4.25
C MET A 1 -5.07 -15.94 3.30
N ASP A 2 -5.97 -16.70 2.66
CA ASP A 2 -6.83 -16.20 1.56
C ASP A 2 -8.33 -16.19 1.92
N GLY A 3 -8.67 -16.46 3.18
CA GLY A 3 -10.05 -16.49 3.68
C GLY A 3 -10.90 -17.66 3.20
N ARG A 4 -10.32 -18.65 2.52
CA ARG A 4 -11.06 -19.81 1.97
C ARG A 4 -11.42 -20.87 3.01
N GLY A 5 -11.09 -20.60 4.28
CA GLY A 5 -11.41 -21.51 5.38
C GLY A 5 -10.38 -22.63 5.57
N GLY A 6 -10.71 -23.55 6.46
CA GLY A 6 -9.90 -24.71 6.82
C GLY A 6 -10.63 -25.57 7.84
N GLU A 7 -9.90 -26.45 8.53
CA GLU A 7 -10.49 -27.37 9.52
C GLU A 7 -11.23 -26.67 10.68
N ARG A 8 -10.86 -25.42 11.00
CA ARG A 8 -11.36 -24.70 12.18
C ARG A 8 -12.20 -23.47 11.87
N GLY A 9 -12.32 -23.09 10.61
CA GLY A 9 -13.05 -21.89 10.22
C GLY A 9 -13.70 -22.00 8.85
N PRO A 10 -14.87 -21.38 8.65
CA PRO A 10 -15.58 -21.42 7.39
C PRO A 10 -14.85 -20.60 6.33
N ASN A 11 -15.16 -20.85 5.07
CA ASN A 11 -14.76 -20.02 3.96
C ASN A 11 -15.54 -18.70 4.00
N ILE A 12 -14.87 -17.60 4.35
CA ILE A 12 -15.45 -16.27 4.41
C ILE A 12 -15.22 -15.46 3.11
N ALA A 13 -14.34 -15.95 2.22
CA ALA A 13 -13.99 -15.25 0.98
C ALA A 13 -14.97 -15.55 -0.15
N THR A 14 -15.32 -16.81 -0.40
CA THR A 14 -16.11 -17.20 -1.58
C THR A 14 -17.49 -17.78 -1.25
N ARG A 15 -17.82 -17.97 0.01
CA ARG A 15 -19.14 -18.48 0.44
C ARG A 15 -20.21 -17.42 0.21
N LEU A 16 -21.25 -17.78 -0.53
CA LEU A 16 -22.31 -16.85 -0.95
C LEU A 16 -23.04 -16.21 0.25
N GLU A 17 -23.28 -16.95 1.32
CA GLU A 17 -23.92 -16.42 2.54
C GLU A 17 -23.09 -15.32 3.18
N SER A 18 -21.76 -15.50 3.24
CA SER A 18 -20.85 -14.50 3.79
C SER A 18 -20.76 -13.25 2.90
N GLN A 19 -20.86 -13.43 1.57
CA GLN A 19 -20.84 -12.32 0.60
C GLN A 19 -22.14 -11.51 0.57
N ARG A 20 -23.27 -12.10 0.97
CA ARG A 20 -24.59 -11.45 1.00
C ARG A 20 -24.80 -10.59 2.23
N LEU A 21 -24.01 -10.76 3.27
CA LEU A 21 -24.08 -9.93 4.47
C LEU A 21 -23.91 -8.45 4.11
N THR A 22 -24.74 -7.59 4.67
CA THR A 22 -24.51 -6.15 4.63
C THR A 22 -23.28 -5.78 5.47
N ASP A 23 -22.76 -4.56 5.30
CA ASP A 23 -21.65 -4.08 6.11
C ASP A 23 -22.02 -3.98 7.60
N GLU A 24 -23.27 -3.63 7.89
CA GLU A 24 -23.79 -3.55 9.25
C GLU A 24 -23.89 -4.93 9.90
N GLU A 25 -24.39 -5.93 9.18
CA GLU A 25 -24.46 -7.32 9.66
C GLU A 25 -23.05 -7.91 9.86
N LEU A 26 -22.12 -7.67 8.93
CA LEU A 26 -20.75 -8.13 9.05
C LEU A 26 -20.04 -7.45 10.23
N LEU A 27 -20.24 -6.14 10.40
CA LEU A 27 -19.70 -5.40 11.54
C LEU A 27 -20.26 -5.94 12.86
N HIS A 28 -21.56 -6.19 12.93
CA HIS A 28 -22.20 -6.77 14.09
C HIS A 28 -21.62 -8.16 14.44
N ILE A 29 -21.50 -9.02 13.45
CA ILE A 29 -20.90 -10.37 13.63
C ILE A 29 -19.45 -10.27 14.16
N LEU A 30 -18.66 -9.36 13.62
CA LEU A 30 -17.28 -9.14 14.09
C LEU A 30 -17.25 -8.64 15.53
N GLN A 31 -18.17 -7.75 15.90
CA GLN A 31 -18.25 -7.19 17.26
C GLN A 31 -18.71 -8.20 18.30
N THR A 32 -19.72 -9.00 17.98
CA THR A 32 -20.40 -9.90 18.92
C THR A 32 -19.90 -11.34 18.85
N GLY A 33 -19.24 -11.71 17.74
CA GLY A 33 -18.86 -13.09 17.46
C GLY A 33 -20.04 -13.98 17.08
N VAL A 34 -19.78 -15.26 16.93
CA VAL A 34 -20.77 -16.34 16.76
C VAL A 34 -20.40 -17.48 17.71
N PRO A 35 -20.71 -17.37 19.00
CA PRO A 35 -20.26 -18.33 20.02
C PRO A 35 -20.63 -19.78 19.71
N ALA A 36 -21.83 -20.01 19.17
CA ALA A 36 -22.32 -21.32 18.76
C ALA A 36 -21.46 -21.97 17.65
N ALA A 37 -20.75 -21.16 16.85
CA ALA A 37 -19.83 -21.61 15.81
C ALA A 37 -18.35 -21.49 16.23
N GLY A 38 -18.07 -21.16 17.48
CA GLY A 38 -16.72 -21.02 18.02
C GLY A 38 -16.00 -19.73 17.64
N MET A 39 -16.69 -18.75 17.06
CA MET A 39 -16.11 -17.45 16.72
C MET A 39 -16.19 -16.50 17.91
N PRO A 40 -15.07 -16.02 18.47
CA PRO A 40 -15.10 -15.07 19.59
C PRO A 40 -15.54 -13.67 19.12
N ALA A 41 -15.98 -12.85 20.07
CA ALA A 41 -16.29 -11.44 19.87
C ALA A 41 -15.00 -10.62 19.76
N PHE A 42 -14.91 -9.72 18.77
CA PHE A 42 -13.77 -8.81 18.59
C PHE A 42 -14.09 -7.35 18.93
N GLY A 43 -15.24 -7.07 19.54
CA GLY A 43 -15.65 -5.72 19.93
C GLY A 43 -14.64 -5.01 20.85
N SER A 44 -13.90 -5.74 21.68
CA SER A 44 -12.84 -5.21 22.56
C SER A 44 -11.67 -4.56 21.81
N LEU A 45 -11.49 -4.84 20.50
CA LEU A 45 -10.48 -4.18 19.69
C LEU A 45 -10.81 -2.70 19.40
N GLY A 46 -12.05 -2.27 19.64
CA GLY A 46 -12.56 -0.94 19.33
C GLY A 46 -13.04 -0.83 17.87
N VAL A 47 -13.95 0.13 17.65
CA VAL A 47 -14.69 0.29 16.39
C VAL A 47 -13.78 0.45 15.17
N ALA A 48 -12.71 1.23 15.29
CA ALA A 48 -11.80 1.50 14.19
C ALA A 48 -11.11 0.21 13.68
N LYS A 49 -10.58 -0.61 14.59
CA LYS A 49 -9.92 -1.88 14.23
C LYS A 49 -10.90 -2.91 13.68
N VAL A 50 -12.11 -2.99 14.25
CA VAL A 50 -13.15 -3.91 13.74
C VAL A 50 -13.59 -3.52 12.33
N ARG A 51 -13.73 -2.21 12.03
CA ARG A 51 -13.98 -1.72 10.67
C ARG A 51 -12.85 -2.05 9.70
N ALA A 52 -11.60 -1.96 10.12
CA ALA A 52 -10.45 -2.36 9.29
C ALA A 52 -10.49 -3.87 8.97
N VAL A 53 -10.81 -4.73 9.96
CA VAL A 53 -11.03 -6.17 9.74
C VAL A 53 -12.16 -6.41 8.75
N MET A 54 -13.29 -5.71 8.89
CA MET A 54 -14.42 -5.80 7.96
C MET A 54 -13.99 -5.44 6.53
N GLY A 55 -13.27 -4.33 6.36
CA GLY A 55 -12.71 -3.93 5.08
C GLY A 55 -11.84 -5.02 4.46
N TYR A 56 -10.97 -5.65 5.24
CA TYR A 56 -10.14 -6.77 4.78
C TYR A 56 -10.98 -7.99 4.36
N VAL A 57 -12.01 -8.35 5.11
CA VAL A 57 -12.95 -9.43 4.73
C VAL A 57 -13.60 -9.11 3.37
N ARG A 58 -14.03 -7.87 3.14
CA ARG A 58 -14.58 -7.44 1.85
C ARG A 58 -13.58 -7.57 0.72
N ILE A 59 -12.31 -7.26 0.96
CA ILE A 59 -11.24 -7.47 -0.01
C ILE A 59 -11.11 -8.96 -0.37
N LEU A 60 -11.11 -9.85 0.62
CA LEU A 60 -11.05 -11.29 0.41
C LEU A 60 -12.26 -11.82 -0.37
N GLN A 61 -13.43 -11.23 -0.16
CA GLN A 61 -14.68 -11.56 -0.87
C GLN A 61 -14.70 -11.09 -2.33
N GLY A 62 -13.65 -10.48 -2.80
CA GLY A 62 -13.65 -9.80 -4.10
C GLY A 62 -14.44 -8.49 -4.09
N GLY A 63 -14.86 -8.07 -2.93
CA GLY A 63 -15.72 -6.92 -2.64
C GLY A 63 -15.02 -5.58 -2.55
N ASN A 64 -13.94 -5.38 -3.28
CA ASN A 64 -13.89 -4.17 -4.07
C ASN A 64 -14.73 -4.41 -5.34
N LYS A 65 -16.04 -4.69 -5.22
CA LYS A 65 -16.99 -4.23 -6.23
C LYS A 65 -16.64 -2.77 -6.38
N ALA A 66 -15.94 -2.50 -7.46
CA ALA A 66 -15.44 -1.21 -7.86
C ALA A 66 -16.26 -0.11 -7.19
N ALA A 67 -15.79 0.45 -6.08
CA ALA A 67 -16.09 1.82 -5.82
C ALA A 67 -15.65 2.50 -7.12
N SER A 68 -16.62 2.73 -8.00
CA SER A 68 -16.37 3.31 -9.31
C SER A 68 -16.03 4.74 -9.03
N ILE A 69 -14.74 4.97 -8.86
CA ILE A 69 -14.24 6.32 -8.91
C ILE A 69 -14.45 6.78 -10.35
N SER A 70 -15.08 7.91 -10.54
CA SER A 70 -15.36 8.47 -11.87
C SER A 70 -14.13 9.10 -12.51
N GLY A 71 -12.93 8.60 -12.22
CA GLY A 71 -11.66 9.08 -12.74
C GLY A 71 -11.20 8.34 -14.00
N ASP A 72 -10.41 9.02 -14.81
CA ASP A 72 -9.75 8.46 -15.98
C ASP A 72 -8.37 7.91 -15.62
N ALA A 73 -8.21 6.59 -15.70
CA ALA A 73 -6.96 5.94 -15.33
C ALA A 73 -5.80 6.24 -16.30
N GLN A 74 -6.05 6.69 -17.54
CA GLN A 74 -4.99 7.09 -18.46
C GLN A 74 -4.46 8.48 -18.09
N ARG A 75 -5.35 9.43 -17.77
CA ARG A 75 -4.95 10.73 -17.20
C ARG A 75 -4.23 10.53 -15.86
N GLY A 76 -4.74 9.62 -15.01
CA GLY A 76 -4.10 9.26 -13.75
C GLY A 76 -2.67 8.74 -13.93
N LYS A 77 -2.41 7.91 -14.95
CA LYS A 77 -1.04 7.50 -15.31
C LYS A 77 -0.17 8.69 -15.68
N SER A 78 -0.68 9.62 -16.49
CA SER A 78 0.05 10.82 -16.89
C SER A 78 0.35 11.72 -15.68
N LEU A 79 -0.57 11.83 -14.73
CA LEU A 79 -0.36 12.56 -13.47
C LEU A 79 0.72 11.88 -12.61
N PHE A 80 0.67 10.54 -12.49
CA PHE A 80 1.62 9.76 -11.70
C PHE A 80 3.06 9.96 -12.13
N VAL A 81 3.31 10.00 -13.43
CA VAL A 81 4.66 10.21 -14.01
C VAL A 81 5.00 11.69 -14.12
N GLY A 82 4.02 12.53 -14.43
CA GLY A 82 4.20 13.96 -14.72
C GLY A 82 3.96 14.87 -13.51
N LYS A 83 2.86 15.63 -13.52
CA LYS A 83 2.54 16.70 -12.56
C LYS A 83 2.68 16.28 -11.10
N ALA A 84 2.23 15.09 -10.72
CA ALA A 84 2.30 14.62 -9.34
C ALA A 84 3.67 14.00 -8.99
N GLY A 85 4.49 13.59 -9.99
CA GLY A 85 5.84 13.10 -9.77
C GLY A 85 5.96 11.84 -8.91
N CYS A 86 4.88 11.08 -8.74
CA CYS A 86 4.86 9.89 -7.86
C CYS A 86 5.90 8.84 -8.27
N ALA A 87 6.13 8.71 -9.60
CA ALA A 87 7.10 7.78 -10.17
C ALA A 87 8.56 8.07 -9.77
N ASN A 88 8.88 9.27 -9.26
CA ASN A 88 10.23 9.58 -8.80
C ASN A 88 10.58 8.77 -7.53
N CYS A 89 9.58 8.45 -6.72
CA CYS A 89 9.75 7.74 -5.46
C CYS A 89 9.12 6.34 -5.46
N HIS A 90 8.03 6.14 -6.19
CA HIS A 90 7.26 4.90 -6.19
C HIS A 90 7.41 4.11 -7.49
N MET A 91 7.49 2.78 -7.33
CA MET A 91 7.52 1.83 -8.42
C MET A 91 6.11 1.31 -8.72
N ILE A 92 5.82 1.06 -10.01
CA ILE A 92 4.67 0.30 -10.50
C ILE A 92 5.15 -0.66 -11.59
N ASN A 93 4.90 -1.95 -11.44
CA ASN A 93 5.31 -3.02 -12.36
C ASN A 93 6.81 -2.97 -12.72
N GLY A 94 7.67 -2.72 -11.75
CA GLY A 94 9.11 -2.65 -11.92
C GLY A 94 9.63 -1.34 -12.54
N VAL A 95 8.77 -0.35 -12.77
CA VAL A 95 9.14 0.94 -13.36
C VAL A 95 8.88 2.07 -12.36
N GLY A 96 9.87 2.93 -12.15
CA GLY A 96 9.81 4.06 -11.20
C GLY A 96 10.88 3.99 -10.12
N GLY A 97 10.78 4.90 -9.16
CA GLY A 97 11.67 4.96 -8.00
C GLY A 97 11.38 3.88 -6.97
N PHE A 98 12.34 3.65 -6.09
CA PHE A 98 12.23 2.67 -4.99
C PHE A 98 12.47 3.29 -3.61
N LEU A 99 12.39 4.61 -3.52
CA LEU A 99 12.44 5.32 -2.24
C LEU A 99 11.14 5.10 -1.44
N GLY A 100 10.00 5.17 -2.11
CA GLY A 100 8.70 4.79 -1.58
C GLY A 100 8.36 3.31 -1.80
N PRO A 101 7.29 2.79 -1.20
CA PRO A 101 6.82 1.43 -1.45
C PRO A 101 6.37 1.21 -2.89
N ASP A 102 6.46 -0.05 -3.36
CA ASP A 102 5.87 -0.49 -4.62
C ASP A 102 4.35 -0.40 -4.56
N LEU A 103 3.75 0.33 -5.50
CA LEU A 103 2.31 0.57 -5.58
C LEU A 103 1.58 -0.38 -6.52
N THR A 104 2.27 -1.35 -7.15
CA THR A 104 1.68 -2.30 -8.10
C THR A 104 0.43 -2.99 -7.56
N SER A 105 0.46 -3.41 -6.29
CA SER A 105 -0.67 -4.09 -5.65
C SER A 105 -1.32 -3.29 -4.52
N TYR A 106 -0.86 -2.08 -4.23
CA TYR A 106 -1.29 -1.30 -3.07
C TYR A 106 -2.80 -1.10 -3.02
N ALA A 107 -3.39 -0.62 -4.10
CA ALA A 107 -4.82 -0.35 -4.18
C ALA A 107 -5.71 -1.61 -4.14
N SER A 108 -5.14 -2.81 -4.13
CA SER A 108 -5.88 -4.05 -3.90
C SER A 108 -6.07 -4.37 -2.41
N LYS A 109 -5.36 -3.67 -1.52
CA LYS A 109 -5.32 -3.92 -0.08
C LYS A 109 -5.85 -2.74 0.74
N ALA A 110 -6.09 -1.59 0.10
CA ALA A 110 -6.54 -0.36 0.72
C ALA A 110 -7.92 0.06 0.20
N SER A 111 -8.75 0.66 1.04
CA SER A 111 -9.99 1.32 0.65
C SER A 111 -9.72 2.61 -0.13
N LEU A 112 -10.74 3.16 -0.81
CA LEU A 112 -10.61 4.45 -1.50
C LEU A 112 -10.27 5.60 -0.54
N GLU A 113 -10.81 5.56 0.67
CA GLU A 113 -10.56 6.56 1.70
C GLU A 113 -9.10 6.49 2.18
N GLU A 114 -8.59 5.28 2.42
CA GLU A 114 -7.20 5.07 2.80
C GLU A 114 -6.23 5.50 1.68
N ILE A 115 -6.53 5.17 0.41
CA ILE A 115 -5.71 5.61 -0.73
C ILE A 115 -5.69 7.13 -0.81
N ARG A 116 -6.87 7.76 -0.72
CA ARG A 116 -7.02 9.21 -0.72
C ARG A 116 -6.24 9.85 0.43
N GLY A 117 -6.44 9.34 1.65
CA GLY A 117 -5.76 9.81 2.85
C GLY A 117 -4.25 9.71 2.74
N ALA A 118 -3.72 8.58 2.28
CA ALA A 118 -2.28 8.39 2.08
C ALA A 118 -1.68 9.37 1.06
N ILE A 119 -2.45 9.82 0.06
CA ILE A 119 -1.99 10.82 -0.91
C ILE A 119 -2.07 12.23 -0.32
N THR A 120 -3.19 12.58 0.36
CA THR A 120 -3.45 13.97 0.79
C THR A 120 -2.88 14.32 2.16
N ASP A 121 -2.62 13.31 3.01
CA ASP A 121 -2.03 13.47 4.34
C ASP A 121 -1.07 12.29 4.65
N PRO A 122 0.11 12.25 4.02
CA PRO A 122 1.07 11.15 4.19
C PRO A 122 1.70 11.09 5.59
N ASN A 123 1.42 12.05 6.45
CA ASN A 123 1.94 12.11 7.80
C ASN A 123 0.98 11.53 8.86
N LYS A 124 -0.31 11.33 8.53
CA LYS A 124 -1.35 10.96 9.48
C LYS A 124 -1.06 9.65 10.22
N ASP A 125 -0.68 8.61 9.49
CA ASP A 125 -0.44 7.26 10.03
C ASP A 125 0.99 6.81 9.67
N LEU A 126 1.97 7.72 9.87
CA LEU A 126 3.34 7.54 9.43
C LEU A 126 4.06 6.48 10.27
N GLU A 127 4.39 5.37 9.64
CA GLU A 127 5.20 4.31 10.24
C GLU A 127 6.62 4.81 10.59
N PRO A 128 7.21 4.37 11.73
CA PRO A 128 8.52 4.82 12.17
C PRO A 128 9.62 4.70 11.10
N GLN A 129 9.61 3.61 10.32
CA GLN A 129 10.58 3.34 9.26
C GLN A 129 10.39 4.20 8.00
N ALA A 130 9.27 4.93 7.88
CA ALA A 130 8.99 5.83 6.76
C ALA A 130 9.26 7.30 7.11
N ARG A 131 9.77 7.57 8.32
CA ARG A 131 10.11 8.93 8.77
C ARG A 131 11.30 9.47 8.02
N THR A 132 11.28 10.76 7.76
CA THR A 132 12.43 11.49 7.26
C THR A 132 13.54 11.50 8.30
N VAL A 133 14.75 11.18 7.87
CA VAL A 133 15.95 11.21 8.70
C VAL A 133 16.87 12.33 8.22
N LEU A 134 17.29 13.19 9.15
CA LEU A 134 18.30 14.22 8.93
C LEU A 134 19.60 13.78 9.58
N VAL A 135 20.69 13.84 8.85
CA VAL A 135 22.02 13.47 9.33
C VAL A 135 22.99 14.60 9.03
N THR A 136 23.81 14.97 10.02
CA THR A 136 24.99 15.80 9.82
C THR A 136 26.22 15.04 10.30
N THR A 137 27.22 14.90 9.44
CA THR A 137 28.50 14.28 9.83
C THR A 137 29.40 15.29 10.53
N ARG A 138 30.41 14.81 11.27
CA ARG A 138 31.44 15.66 11.91
C ARG A 138 32.25 16.49 10.91
N GLU A 139 32.27 16.08 9.63
CA GLU A 139 32.85 16.84 8.52
C GLU A 139 31.92 17.92 7.99
N GLY A 140 30.71 18.08 8.56
CA GLY A 140 29.70 19.05 8.15
C GLY A 140 28.87 18.63 6.92
N LYS A 141 29.00 17.40 6.41
CA LYS A 141 28.14 16.90 5.32
C LYS A 141 26.74 16.63 5.86
N GLN A 142 25.73 17.04 5.08
CA GLN A 142 24.32 16.86 5.44
C GLN A 142 23.63 15.90 4.48
N PHE A 143 22.82 15.01 5.03
CA PHE A 143 22.02 14.06 4.29
C PHE A 143 20.57 14.08 4.78
N THR A 144 19.65 13.94 3.85
CA THR A 144 18.22 13.77 4.13
C THR A 144 17.72 12.54 3.39
N GLY A 145 17.03 11.65 4.09
CA GLY A 145 16.58 10.41 3.47
C GLY A 145 15.67 9.59 4.39
N ILE A 146 15.64 8.29 4.12
CA ILE A 146 14.96 7.28 4.92
C ILE A 146 16.01 6.28 5.42
N ALA A 147 15.93 5.89 6.70
CA ALA A 147 16.72 4.81 7.24
C ALA A 147 16.23 3.47 6.67
N ARG A 148 17.09 2.76 5.93
CA ARG A 148 16.79 1.45 5.38
C ARG A 148 17.23 0.32 6.28
N ASN A 149 18.31 0.56 6.99
CA ASN A 149 18.79 -0.30 8.05
C ASN A 149 19.54 0.53 9.09
N GLU A 150 19.48 0.10 10.33
CA GLU A 150 20.14 0.77 11.45
C GLU A 150 20.46 -0.25 12.53
N ASP A 151 21.65 -0.15 13.08
CA ASP A 151 22.09 -0.86 14.28
C ASP A 151 22.72 0.10 15.28
N ASN A 152 23.37 -0.43 16.32
CA ASN A 152 24.03 0.39 17.35
C ASN A 152 25.22 1.20 16.82
N PHE A 153 25.81 0.83 15.67
CA PHE A 153 27.07 1.35 15.16
C PHE A 153 26.93 2.06 13.82
N SER A 154 25.94 1.68 13.02
CA SER A 154 25.81 2.13 11.64
C SER A 154 24.38 2.50 11.27
N LEU A 155 24.26 3.32 10.24
CA LEU A 155 23.03 3.73 9.60
C LEU A 155 23.18 3.59 8.09
N GLN A 156 22.27 2.86 7.45
CA GLN A 156 22.09 2.86 6.01
C GLN A 156 20.97 3.82 5.65
N LEU A 157 21.36 5.00 5.16
CA LEU A 157 20.42 6.05 4.75
C LEU A 157 20.25 6.02 3.23
N GLN A 158 19.01 6.07 2.74
CA GLN A 158 18.72 6.30 1.33
C GLN A 158 18.21 7.71 1.12
N SER A 159 18.93 8.52 0.33
CA SER A 159 18.55 9.89 -0.02
C SER A 159 17.54 9.93 -1.18
N LEU A 160 16.98 11.14 -1.42
CA LEU A 160 15.91 11.37 -2.43
C LEU A 160 16.32 10.99 -3.85
N ASP A 161 17.59 11.07 -4.17
CA ASP A 161 18.16 10.66 -5.47
C ASP A 161 18.34 9.13 -5.62
N GLY A 162 17.94 8.38 -4.58
CA GLY A 162 18.08 6.92 -4.53
C GLY A 162 19.44 6.43 -4.04
N THR A 163 20.39 7.32 -3.79
CA THR A 163 21.75 6.97 -3.32
C THR A 163 21.71 6.41 -1.90
N PHE A 164 22.47 5.31 -1.68
CA PHE A 164 22.67 4.75 -0.36
C PHE A 164 23.95 5.31 0.28
N HIS A 165 23.80 5.81 1.49
CA HIS A 165 24.90 6.28 2.35
C HIS A 165 25.06 5.31 3.50
N LEU A 166 26.26 4.71 3.61
CA LEU A 166 26.65 3.82 4.71
C LEU A 166 27.42 4.67 5.73
N LEU A 167 26.78 5.02 6.82
CA LEU A 167 27.30 5.98 7.81
C LEU A 167 27.61 5.26 9.11
N LEU A 168 28.81 5.48 9.67
CA LEU A 168 29.13 5.08 11.05
C LEU A 168 28.55 6.12 12.00
N LYS A 169 27.85 5.67 13.04
CA LYS A 169 27.25 6.58 14.03
C LYS A 169 28.31 7.39 14.81
N SER A 170 29.52 6.85 14.94
CA SER A 170 30.67 7.58 15.51
C SER A 170 31.06 8.82 14.71
N ASP A 171 30.78 8.83 13.41
CA ASP A 171 31.16 9.93 12.50
C ASP A 171 30.03 10.97 12.37
N LEU A 172 28.90 10.74 13.05
CA LEU A 172 27.78 11.66 13.04
C LEU A 172 27.92 12.69 14.16
N GLU A 173 27.62 13.94 13.85
CA GLU A 173 27.43 15.02 14.79
C GLU A 173 25.95 15.11 15.20
N HIS A 174 25.03 14.88 14.22
CA HIS A 174 23.61 14.96 14.43
C HIS A 174 22.88 13.85 13.66
N LEU A 175 21.89 13.22 14.32
CA LEU A 175 20.96 12.23 13.74
C LEU A 175 19.58 12.51 14.31
N GLU A 176 18.62 12.87 13.44
CA GLU A 176 17.28 13.23 13.86
C GLU A 176 16.22 12.53 12.99
N TYR A 177 15.24 11.91 13.65
CA TYR A 177 14.04 11.34 13.01
C TYR A 177 12.91 12.36 13.10
N GLN A 178 12.56 12.90 11.94
CA GLN A 178 11.48 13.87 11.83
C GLN A 178 10.10 13.17 11.85
N PRO A 179 9.07 13.75 12.49
CA PRO A 179 7.71 13.20 12.48
C PRO A 179 6.99 13.51 11.15
N LYS A 180 7.68 13.35 10.03
CA LYS A 180 7.14 13.62 8.68
C LYS A 180 7.71 12.67 7.65
N SER A 181 6.93 12.42 6.60
CA SER A 181 7.30 11.66 5.42
C SER A 181 8.14 12.51 4.45
N LEU A 182 8.95 11.85 3.61
CA LEU A 182 9.52 12.47 2.41
C LEU A 182 8.48 12.66 1.29
N MET A 183 7.34 11.97 1.36
CA MET A 183 6.24 12.19 0.43
C MET A 183 5.66 13.59 0.65
N PRO A 184 5.51 14.43 -0.40
CA PRO A 184 4.91 15.74 -0.28
C PRO A 184 3.51 15.67 0.35
N SER A 185 3.20 16.60 1.26
CA SER A 185 1.92 16.66 1.97
C SER A 185 0.93 17.68 1.38
N ASP A 186 1.26 18.28 0.26
CA ASP A 186 0.51 19.35 -0.40
C ASP A 186 -0.38 18.88 -1.56
N TYR A 187 -0.42 17.59 -1.85
CA TYR A 187 -1.25 17.05 -2.94
C TYR A 187 -2.74 17.38 -2.82
N GLY A 188 -3.25 17.59 -1.60
CA GLY A 188 -4.61 18.05 -1.38
C GLY A 188 -4.91 19.43 -1.94
N SER A 189 -3.89 20.28 -2.14
CA SER A 189 -3.98 21.61 -2.73
C SER A 189 -3.45 21.69 -4.17
N VAL A 190 -2.45 20.87 -4.51
CA VAL A 190 -1.82 20.83 -5.84
C VAL A 190 -2.67 20.10 -6.87
N LEU A 191 -3.38 19.03 -6.44
CA LEU A 191 -4.26 18.27 -7.30
C LEU A 191 -5.72 18.67 -7.08
N SER A 192 -6.44 18.95 -8.16
CA SER A 192 -7.89 19.06 -8.11
C SER A 192 -8.53 17.73 -7.71
N ARG A 193 -9.78 17.76 -7.25
CA ARG A 193 -10.53 16.56 -6.91
C ARG A 193 -10.60 15.58 -8.09
N ALA A 194 -10.81 16.08 -9.30
CA ALA A 194 -10.85 15.26 -10.52
C ALA A 194 -9.51 14.60 -10.82
N GLU A 195 -8.39 15.32 -10.68
CA GLU A 195 -7.05 14.77 -10.87
C GLU A 195 -6.71 13.70 -9.81
N LEU A 196 -7.16 13.92 -8.57
CA LEU A 196 -6.99 12.92 -7.51
C LEU A 196 -7.82 11.66 -7.81
N ASP A 197 -9.05 11.81 -8.30
CA ASP A 197 -9.89 10.69 -8.73
C ASP A 197 -9.30 9.94 -9.94
N ASP A 198 -8.69 10.66 -10.89
CA ASP A 198 -7.94 10.08 -12.02
C ASP A 198 -6.75 9.25 -11.54
N LEU A 199 -5.94 9.80 -10.63
CA LEU A 199 -4.78 9.14 -10.04
C LEU A 199 -5.18 7.85 -9.29
N MET A 200 -6.22 7.92 -8.47
CA MET A 200 -6.76 6.76 -7.75
C MET A 200 -7.31 5.71 -8.71
N SER A 201 -7.98 6.11 -9.79
CA SER A 201 -8.44 5.19 -10.85
C SER A 201 -7.27 4.45 -11.53
N TYR A 202 -6.15 5.12 -11.73
CA TYR A 202 -4.94 4.49 -12.25
C TYR A 202 -4.40 3.43 -11.29
N LEU A 203 -4.24 3.75 -10.00
CA LEU A 203 -3.76 2.81 -8.99
C LEU A 203 -4.67 1.58 -8.87
N LEU A 204 -5.99 1.78 -8.88
CA LEU A 204 -6.96 0.69 -8.88
C LEU A 204 -6.85 -0.19 -10.12
N ARG A 205 -6.69 0.40 -11.30
CA ARG A 205 -6.51 -0.35 -12.55
C ARG A 205 -5.26 -1.22 -12.53
N VAL A 206 -4.14 -0.66 -12.07
CA VAL A 206 -2.86 -1.38 -11.94
C VAL A 206 -3.03 -2.57 -10.99
N ALA A 207 -3.59 -2.34 -9.80
CA ALA A 207 -3.77 -3.38 -8.81
C ALA A 207 -4.70 -4.52 -9.27
N ARG A 208 -5.70 -4.22 -10.11
CA ARG A 208 -6.56 -5.22 -10.75
C ARG A 208 -5.81 -6.05 -11.78
N ALA A 209 -4.99 -5.41 -12.61
CA ALA A 209 -4.19 -6.11 -13.62
C ALA A 209 -3.17 -7.05 -12.95
N ALA A 210 -2.55 -6.64 -11.84
CA ALA A 210 -1.61 -7.46 -11.09
C ALA A 210 -2.25 -8.71 -10.44
N LYS A 211 -3.57 -8.70 -10.19
CA LYS A 211 -4.32 -9.86 -9.66
C LYS A 211 -4.69 -10.90 -10.70
N GLN A 212 -4.70 -10.54 -12.00
CA GLN A 212 -4.98 -11.50 -13.05
C GLN A 212 -3.74 -12.36 -13.28
N PRO A 213 -3.83 -13.72 -13.19
CA PRO A 213 -2.72 -14.56 -13.57
C PRO A 213 -2.36 -14.21 -15.03
N GLN A 214 -1.12 -13.85 -15.28
CA GLN A 214 -0.63 -13.80 -16.66
C GLN A 214 -0.90 -15.17 -17.26
N ALA A 215 -1.79 -15.26 -18.25
CA ALA A 215 -1.97 -16.46 -19.05
C ALA A 215 -0.58 -16.77 -19.61
N ALA A 216 0.04 -17.82 -19.05
CA ALA A 216 1.34 -18.29 -19.49
C ALA A 216 1.24 -18.47 -21.01
N GLY A 217 2.03 -17.70 -21.74
CA GLY A 217 2.17 -17.84 -23.18
C GLY A 217 2.47 -19.30 -23.46
N LYS A 218 1.54 -19.99 -24.11
CA LYS A 218 1.80 -21.26 -24.74
C LYS A 218 2.78 -20.97 -25.87
N GLU A 219 4.05 -21.01 -25.54
CA GLU A 219 5.09 -21.17 -26.53
C GLU A 219 4.90 -22.55 -27.12
N SER A 220 4.35 -22.60 -28.33
CA SER A 220 4.23 -23.81 -29.14
C SER A 220 5.63 -24.32 -29.41
N ARG A 221 6.06 -25.35 -28.68
CA ARG A 221 7.12 -26.24 -29.17
C ARG A 221 6.55 -26.89 -30.43
N ARG A 222 6.90 -26.37 -31.58
CA ARG A 222 6.87 -27.14 -32.82
C ARG A 222 7.87 -28.26 -32.69
N ASP A 223 7.36 -29.46 -32.66
CA ASP A 223 8.11 -30.69 -32.85
C ASP A 223 8.79 -30.62 -34.22
N GLU A 224 10.10 -30.40 -34.26
CA GLU A 224 10.93 -30.80 -35.37
C GLU A 224 11.26 -32.28 -35.15
N LYS A 225 10.40 -33.16 -35.68
CA LYS A 225 10.74 -34.48 -36.11
C LYS A 225 10.72 -34.40 -37.62
N ASP A 226 11.85 -34.77 -38.19
CA ASP A 226 12.17 -35.46 -39.47
C ASP A 226 13.45 -34.86 -40.05
N GLU A 227 14.54 -35.55 -39.93
CA GLU A 227 15.24 -36.51 -40.84
C GLU A 227 16.50 -37.02 -40.19
#